data_1ceab64193bed927cb3ff0699f7cd393
#
_entry.id   1ceab64193bed927cb3ff0699f7cd393
#
_cell.length_a   1.000
_cell.length_b   1.000
_cell.length_c   1.000
_cell.angle_alpha   90.00
_cell.angle_beta   90.00
_cell.angle_gamma   90.00
#
_symmetry.space_group_name_H-M   'P 1'
#
loop_
_entity.id
_entity.type
_entity.pdbx_description
1 polymer ?
#
loop_
_entity_poly.entity_id
_entity_poly.type
_entity_poly.pdbx_seq_one_letter_code
_entity_poly.pdbx_strand_id
1 'polypeptide(L)'
;MTEHPNARRTRTLYETFDRGDMEAVRNLMAEDTIWHIAGQNRVSGTYRGIDEVFGFFGAVMELTDDTFELEIHDVAANDRLAVALVTARATQGGRTYEIDQAQLYRWDEEKLTEVRNYPFDHEEYEELWS
;
A
#
# COMPACT_ATOMS: atom_id res chain seq x y z
N MET A 1 -16.52 -14.53 15.77
CA MET A 1 -17.02 -13.59 14.76
C MET A 1 -16.14 -13.67 13.53
N THR A 2 -16.73 -13.76 12.35
CA THR A 2 -15.98 -13.92 11.10
C THR A 2 -15.67 -12.55 10.49
N GLU A 3 -14.42 -12.34 10.17
CA GLU A 3 -13.99 -11.13 9.49
C GLU A 3 -14.56 -11.09 8.07
N HIS A 4 -14.93 -9.89 7.59
CA HIS A 4 -15.45 -9.73 6.23
C HIS A 4 -14.43 -10.25 5.21
N PRO A 5 -14.86 -10.91 4.11
CA PRO A 5 -13.94 -11.44 3.10
C PRO A 5 -12.97 -10.40 2.54
N ASN A 6 -13.39 -9.16 2.35
CA ASN A 6 -12.51 -8.11 1.85
C ASN A 6 -11.47 -7.67 2.88
N ALA A 7 -11.79 -7.74 4.18
CA ALA A 7 -10.79 -7.51 5.22
C ALA A 7 -9.73 -8.62 5.16
N ARG A 8 -10.17 -9.86 4.99
CA ARG A 8 -9.26 -11.00 4.90
C ARG A 8 -8.37 -10.92 3.67
N ARG A 9 -8.94 -10.54 2.51
CA ARG A 9 -8.17 -10.33 1.29
C ARG A 9 -7.10 -9.26 1.46
N THR A 10 -7.46 -8.19 2.15
CA THR A 10 -6.53 -7.09 2.43
C THR A 10 -5.39 -7.56 3.33
N ARG A 11 -5.68 -8.34 4.38
CA ARG A 11 -4.63 -8.92 5.23
C ARG A 11 -3.73 -9.87 4.43
N THR A 12 -4.31 -10.67 3.55
CA THR A 12 -3.56 -11.57 2.67
C THR A 12 -2.61 -10.79 1.77
N LEU A 13 -3.05 -9.63 1.25
CA LEU A 13 -2.19 -8.78 0.43
C LEU A 13 -0.94 -8.36 1.21
N TYR A 14 -1.09 -7.90 2.46
CA TYR A 14 0.05 -7.53 3.30
C TYR A 14 0.95 -8.73 3.59
N GLU A 15 0.38 -9.89 3.86
CA GLU A 15 1.15 -11.10 4.11
C GLU A 15 1.98 -11.51 2.90
N THR A 16 1.43 -11.38 1.69
CA THR A 16 2.17 -11.71 0.47
C THR A 16 3.31 -10.73 0.23
N PHE A 17 3.12 -9.44 0.52
CA PHE A 17 4.20 -8.46 0.49
C PHE A 17 5.31 -8.82 1.47
N ASP A 18 4.95 -9.16 2.71
CA ASP A 18 5.92 -9.50 3.75
C ASP A 18 6.77 -10.72 3.37
N ARG A 19 6.17 -11.68 2.67
CA ARG A 19 6.90 -12.86 2.19
C ARG A 19 7.74 -12.58 0.95
N GLY A 20 7.58 -11.41 0.33
CA GLY A 20 8.24 -11.12 -0.92
C GLY A 20 7.69 -11.91 -2.10
N ASP A 21 6.48 -12.45 -1.99
CA ASP A 21 5.85 -13.25 -3.03
C ASP A 21 5.16 -12.34 -4.05
N MET A 22 5.95 -11.76 -4.93
CA MET A 22 5.45 -10.76 -5.87
C MET A 22 4.52 -11.35 -6.93
N GLU A 23 4.64 -12.62 -7.24
CA GLU A 23 3.69 -13.27 -8.15
C GLU A 23 2.31 -13.38 -7.51
N ALA A 24 2.25 -13.72 -6.21
CA ALA A 24 0.97 -13.75 -5.49
C ALA A 24 0.37 -12.34 -5.39
N VAL A 25 1.18 -11.31 -5.17
CA VAL A 25 0.73 -9.92 -5.17
C VAL A 25 0.11 -9.58 -6.53
N ARG A 26 0.81 -9.92 -7.62
CA ARG A 26 0.30 -9.68 -8.99
C ARG A 26 -1.05 -10.37 -9.20
N ASN A 27 -1.19 -11.59 -8.74
CA ASN A 27 -2.41 -12.37 -8.93
C ASN A 27 -3.61 -11.83 -8.15
N LEU A 28 -3.37 -11.04 -7.10
CA LEU A 28 -4.44 -10.40 -6.33
C LEU A 28 -4.95 -9.11 -7.00
N MET A 29 -4.23 -8.57 -7.98
CA MET A 29 -4.60 -7.31 -8.63
C MET A 29 -5.32 -7.54 -9.95
N ALA A 30 -6.30 -6.68 -10.24
CA ALA A 30 -6.86 -6.61 -11.59
C ALA A 30 -5.81 -6.06 -12.55
N GLU A 31 -5.85 -6.46 -13.80
CA GLU A 31 -4.87 -5.99 -14.79
C GLU A 31 -4.91 -4.47 -14.96
N ASP A 32 -6.09 -3.88 -14.83
CA ASP A 32 -6.31 -2.44 -14.94
C ASP A 32 -6.37 -1.73 -13.60
N THR A 33 -5.79 -2.32 -12.56
CA THR A 33 -5.73 -1.70 -11.22
C THR A 33 -5.16 -0.28 -11.30
N ILE A 34 -5.66 0.60 -10.43
CA ILE A 34 -5.20 1.99 -10.37
C ILE A 34 -4.84 2.32 -8.93
N TRP A 35 -3.63 2.83 -8.73
CA TRP A 35 -3.15 3.22 -7.41
C TRP A 35 -2.91 4.71 -7.38
N HIS A 36 -3.55 5.40 -6.44
CA HIS A 36 -3.41 6.84 -6.23
C HIS A 36 -2.56 7.07 -4.99
N ILE A 37 -1.34 7.56 -5.20
CA ILE A 37 -0.39 7.79 -4.12
C ILE A 37 -0.35 9.28 -3.80
N ALA A 38 -0.69 9.63 -2.57
CA ALA A 38 -0.90 11.00 -2.11
C ALA A 38 0.39 11.81 -2.13
N GLY A 39 0.22 13.12 -2.14
CA GLY A 39 1.30 14.09 -1.94
C GLY A 39 1.85 14.70 -3.23
N GLN A 40 2.97 15.38 -3.06
CA GLN A 40 3.71 16.02 -4.16
C GLN A 40 5.19 15.71 -3.94
N ASN A 41 5.59 14.49 -4.21
CA ASN A 41 6.93 13.99 -3.92
C ASN A 41 7.36 12.99 -5.00
N ARG A 42 8.50 12.33 -4.78
CA ARG A 42 9.08 11.42 -5.78
C ARG A 42 8.26 10.18 -6.08
N VAL A 43 7.35 9.79 -5.18
CA VAL A 43 6.54 8.59 -5.37
C VAL A 43 5.06 8.90 -5.56
N SER A 44 4.63 10.15 -5.38
CA SER A 44 3.22 10.51 -5.54
C SER A 44 2.78 10.46 -7.00
N GLY A 45 1.49 10.24 -7.21
CA GLY A 45 0.91 10.21 -8.53
C GLY A 45 -0.11 9.10 -8.69
N THR A 46 -0.56 8.90 -9.91
CA THR A 46 -1.51 7.84 -10.26
C THR A 46 -0.80 6.82 -11.13
N TYR A 47 -0.83 5.57 -10.66
CA TYR A 47 -0.20 4.44 -11.35
C TYR A 47 -1.28 3.56 -11.93
N ARG A 48 -1.24 3.35 -13.24
CA ARG A 48 -2.29 2.63 -13.98
C ARG A 48 -1.75 1.32 -14.51
N GLY A 49 -2.40 0.23 -14.11
CA GLY A 49 -2.02 -1.12 -14.53
C GLY A 49 -0.93 -1.71 -13.65
N ILE A 50 -0.83 -3.03 -13.71
CA ILE A 50 0.07 -3.79 -12.83
C ILE A 50 1.53 -3.38 -13.02
N ASP A 51 1.96 -3.14 -14.26
CA ASP A 51 3.37 -2.82 -14.52
C ASP A 51 3.76 -1.48 -13.91
N GLU A 52 2.91 -0.46 -14.01
CA GLU A 52 3.18 0.83 -13.37
C GLU A 52 3.18 0.70 -11.86
N VAL A 53 2.24 -0.06 -11.30
CA VAL A 53 2.17 -0.28 -9.86
C VAL A 53 3.44 -0.98 -9.36
N PHE A 54 3.92 -1.98 -10.09
CA PHE A 54 5.16 -2.67 -9.72
C PHE A 54 6.37 -1.75 -9.85
N GLY A 55 6.37 -0.84 -10.84
CA GLY A 55 7.39 0.21 -10.93
C GLY A 55 7.41 1.11 -9.70
N PHE A 56 6.22 1.46 -9.19
CA PHE A 56 6.09 2.20 -7.93
C PHE A 56 6.67 1.41 -6.76
N PHE A 57 6.36 0.12 -6.63
CA PHE A 57 6.95 -0.71 -5.57
C PHE A 57 8.47 -0.69 -5.63
N GLY A 58 9.03 -0.83 -6.82
CA GLY A 58 10.47 -0.78 -7.02
C GLY A 58 11.08 0.53 -6.58
N ALA A 59 10.44 1.66 -6.92
CA ALA A 59 10.91 2.98 -6.53
C ALA A 59 10.87 3.16 -5.01
N VAL A 60 9.81 2.68 -4.35
CA VAL A 60 9.69 2.74 -2.89
C VAL A 60 10.85 1.98 -2.24
N MET A 61 11.13 0.77 -2.70
CA MET A 61 12.19 -0.04 -2.10
C MET A 61 13.57 0.55 -2.39
N GLU A 62 13.80 1.08 -3.58
CA GLU A 62 15.07 1.71 -3.93
C GLU A 62 15.33 2.96 -3.08
N LEU A 63 14.34 3.82 -2.94
CA LEU A 63 14.48 5.07 -2.16
C LEU A 63 14.70 4.82 -0.68
N THR A 64 14.25 3.69 -0.17
CA THR A 64 14.37 3.36 1.25
C THR A 64 15.42 2.30 1.55
N ASP A 65 16.23 1.93 0.56
CA ASP A 65 17.29 0.92 0.71
C ASP A 65 16.72 -0.40 1.24
N ASP A 66 15.58 -0.82 0.69
CA ASP A 66 14.87 -2.04 1.05
C ASP A 66 14.43 -2.11 2.53
N THR A 67 14.26 -0.94 3.17
CA THR A 67 13.83 -0.89 4.57
C THR A 67 12.33 -0.66 4.73
N PHE A 68 11.61 -0.35 3.64
CA PHE A 68 10.19 -0.02 3.72
C PHE A 68 9.37 -1.23 4.18
N GLU A 69 8.53 -1.02 5.18
CA GLU A 69 7.60 -2.05 5.64
C GLU A 69 6.30 -1.41 6.11
N LEU A 70 5.23 -2.18 6.05
CA LEU A 70 3.91 -1.77 6.53
C LEU A 70 3.46 -2.71 7.63
N GLU A 71 3.08 -2.13 8.76
CA GLU A 71 2.47 -2.87 9.85
C GLU A 71 0.98 -2.54 9.88
N ILE A 72 0.14 -3.56 9.77
CA ILE A 72 -1.31 -3.39 9.79
C ILE A 72 -1.81 -3.49 11.22
N HIS A 73 -2.63 -2.51 11.64
CA HIS A 73 -3.19 -2.46 12.99
C HIS A 73 -4.64 -2.92 13.03
N ASP A 74 -5.42 -2.55 12.01
CA ASP A 74 -6.83 -2.90 11.95
C ASP A 74 -7.33 -2.79 10.52
N VAL A 75 -8.39 -3.51 10.20
CA VAL A 75 -9.06 -3.46 8.89
C VAL A 75 -10.55 -3.47 9.09
N ALA A 76 -11.25 -2.52 8.47
CA ALA A 76 -12.70 -2.53 8.37
C ALA A 76 -13.06 -2.69 6.90
N ALA A 77 -14.13 -3.42 6.61
CA ALA A 77 -14.48 -3.71 5.23
C ALA A 77 -15.97 -3.90 5.02
N ASN A 78 -16.39 -3.67 3.79
CA ASN A 78 -17.72 -4.03 3.30
C ASN A 78 -17.56 -4.73 1.94
N ASP A 79 -18.68 -4.93 1.22
CA ASP A 79 -18.66 -5.70 -0.03
C ASP A 79 -17.80 -5.09 -1.14
N ARG A 80 -17.42 -3.83 -1.03
CA ARG A 80 -16.68 -3.11 -2.07
C ARG A 80 -15.32 -2.62 -1.61
N LEU A 81 -15.20 -2.28 -0.33
CA LEU A 81 -14.05 -1.54 0.19
C LEU A 81 -13.47 -2.19 1.41
N ALA A 82 -12.17 -2.00 1.59
CA ALA A 82 -11.51 -2.23 2.86
C ALA A 82 -10.67 -1.01 3.19
N VAL A 83 -10.65 -0.62 4.47
CA VAL A 83 -9.78 0.42 4.97
C VAL A 83 -8.86 -0.20 6.00
N ALA A 84 -7.55 -0.07 5.79
CA ALA A 84 -6.55 -0.57 6.72
C ALA A 84 -5.89 0.60 7.42
N LEU A 85 -5.76 0.51 8.74
CA LEU A 85 -4.97 1.45 9.53
C LEU A 85 -3.59 0.84 9.69
N VAL A 86 -2.57 1.54 9.22
CA VAL A 86 -1.21 0.99 9.13
C VAL A 86 -0.17 1.99 9.62
N THR A 87 1.00 1.48 9.99
CA THR A 87 2.21 2.29 10.15
C THR A 87 3.20 1.90 9.06
N ALA A 88 3.64 2.89 8.31
CA ALA A 88 4.72 2.71 7.34
C ALA A 88 6.04 3.06 8.02
N ARG A 89 7.02 2.14 7.96
CA ARG A 89 8.36 2.37 8.51
C ARG A 89 9.37 2.29 7.38
N ALA A 90 10.31 3.22 7.40
CA ALA A 90 11.35 3.23 6.38
C ALA A 90 12.54 4.07 6.86
N THR A 91 13.72 3.74 6.37
CA THR A 91 14.91 4.55 6.57
C THR A 91 15.31 5.17 5.24
N GLN A 92 15.50 6.48 5.25
CA GLN A 92 15.91 7.22 4.06
C GLN A 92 16.84 8.35 4.48
N GLY A 93 17.99 8.45 3.82
CA GLY A 93 18.96 9.49 4.16
C GLY A 93 19.49 9.41 5.59
N GLY A 94 19.57 8.21 6.16
CA GLY A 94 20.06 8.00 7.53
C GLY A 94 19.04 8.26 8.61
N ARG A 95 17.81 8.64 8.26
CA ARG A 95 16.73 8.88 9.21
C ARG A 95 15.67 7.78 9.09
N THR A 96 15.15 7.33 10.23
CA THR A 96 14.05 6.36 10.28
C THR A 96 12.73 7.11 10.47
N TYR A 97 11.76 6.76 9.64
CA TYR A 97 10.43 7.35 9.64
C TYR A 97 9.40 6.32 10.07
N GLU A 98 8.41 6.78 10.85
CA GLU A 98 7.22 6.00 11.17
C GLU A 98 6.01 6.87 10.84
N ILE A 99 5.24 6.48 9.84
CA ILE A 99 4.12 7.28 9.35
C ILE A 99 2.84 6.48 9.48
N ASP A 100 1.92 6.96 10.32
CA ASP A 100 0.60 6.36 10.43
C ASP A 100 -0.26 6.84 9.27
N GLN A 101 -1.00 5.90 8.68
CA GLN A 101 -1.85 6.24 7.55
C GLN A 101 -3.02 5.27 7.43
N ALA A 102 -4.06 5.70 6.73
CA ALA A 102 -5.14 4.85 6.30
C ALA A 102 -4.93 4.49 4.83
N GLN A 103 -5.21 3.25 4.47
CA GLN A 103 -5.16 2.82 3.09
C GLN A 103 -6.51 2.28 2.68
N LEU A 104 -7.03 2.78 1.55
CA LEU A 104 -8.31 2.36 1.00
C LEU A 104 -8.05 1.38 -0.14
N TYR A 105 -8.70 0.22 -0.07
CA TYR A 105 -8.61 -0.82 -1.08
C TYR A 105 -9.99 -1.09 -1.64
N ARG A 106 -10.13 -1.00 -2.96
CA ARG A 106 -11.39 -1.35 -3.62
C ARG A 106 -11.24 -2.73 -4.25
N TRP A 107 -12.12 -3.62 -3.84
CA TRP A 107 -12.13 -5.00 -4.33
C TRP A 107 -13.34 -5.23 -5.22
N ASP A 108 -13.10 -5.85 -6.38
CA ASP A 108 -14.16 -6.33 -7.26
C ASP A 108 -14.03 -7.85 -7.27
N GLU A 109 -14.93 -8.49 -6.53
CA GLU A 109 -14.84 -9.92 -6.21
C GLU A 109 -13.49 -10.21 -5.55
N GLU A 110 -12.62 -10.96 -6.20
CA GLU A 110 -11.33 -11.37 -5.62
C GLU A 110 -10.16 -10.54 -6.13
N LYS A 111 -10.42 -9.47 -6.89
CA LYS A 111 -9.37 -8.66 -7.52
C LYS A 111 -9.36 -7.25 -6.98
N LEU A 112 -8.15 -6.77 -6.69
CA LEU A 112 -7.92 -5.40 -6.23
C LEU A 112 -7.92 -4.46 -7.43
N THR A 113 -8.85 -3.50 -7.44
CA THR A 113 -9.04 -2.60 -8.57
C THR A 113 -8.53 -1.19 -8.33
N GLU A 114 -8.51 -0.72 -7.08
CA GLU A 114 -8.09 0.64 -6.78
C GLU A 114 -7.52 0.72 -5.37
N VAL A 115 -6.48 1.54 -5.21
CA VAL A 115 -5.86 1.81 -3.91
C VAL A 115 -5.61 3.30 -3.76
N ARG A 116 -5.85 3.82 -2.54
CA ARG A 116 -5.52 5.19 -2.16
C ARG A 116 -4.89 5.17 -0.78
N ASN A 117 -3.90 6.03 -0.55
CA ASN A 117 -3.31 6.17 0.77
C ASN A 117 -3.60 7.56 1.34
N TYR A 118 -3.75 7.63 2.66
CA TYR A 118 -4.09 8.86 3.38
C TYR A 118 -3.15 8.98 4.58
N PRO A 119 -1.98 9.61 4.43
CA PRO A 119 -1.06 9.82 5.56
C PRO A 119 -1.67 10.81 6.56
N PHE A 120 -1.46 10.56 7.87
CA PHE A 120 -2.00 11.43 8.91
C PHE A 120 -1.07 12.62 9.18
N ASP A 121 0.24 12.45 8.99
CA ASP A 121 1.21 13.53 9.11
C ASP A 121 1.79 13.82 7.73
N HIS A 122 1.26 14.82 7.06
CA HIS A 122 1.66 15.16 5.69
C HIS A 122 3.10 15.66 5.61
N GLU A 123 3.54 16.41 6.61
CA GLU A 123 4.90 16.96 6.59
C GLU A 123 5.94 15.83 6.64
N GLU A 124 5.77 14.88 7.55
CA GLU A 124 6.70 13.77 7.69
C GLU A 124 6.64 12.85 6.47
N TYR A 125 5.45 12.61 5.94
CA TYR A 125 5.26 11.82 4.73
C TYR A 125 6.00 12.46 3.55
N GLU A 126 5.84 13.78 3.35
CA GLU A 126 6.53 14.49 2.27
C GLU A 126 8.05 14.48 2.46
N GLU A 127 8.52 14.59 3.71
CA GLU A 127 9.93 14.53 4.01
C GLU A 127 10.54 13.16 3.65
N LEU A 128 9.86 12.09 4.00
CA LEU A 128 10.32 10.72 3.67
C LEU A 128 10.53 10.58 2.17
N TRP A 129 9.62 11.08 1.36
CA TRP A 129 9.64 10.89 -0.09
C TRP A 129 10.24 12.06 -0.88
N SER A 130 10.78 13.04 -0.18
CA SER A 130 11.38 14.23 -0.81
C SER A 130 12.63 13.95 -1.64
#